data_1627c07968bd18613c3205ef2a414961
#
_entry.id   1627c07968bd18613c3205ef2a414961
#
_cell.length_a   1.000
_cell.length_b   1.000
_cell.length_c   1.000
_cell.angle_alpha   90.00
_cell.angle_beta   90.00
_cell.angle_gamma   90.00
#
_symmetry.space_group_name_H-M   'P 1'
#
loop_
_entity.id
_entity.type
_entity.pdbx_description
1 polymer ?
#
loop_
_entity_poly.entity_id
_entity_poly.type
_entity_poly.pdbx_seq_one_letter_code
_entity_poly.pdbx_strand_id
1 'polypeptide(L)'
;MAVPPGSKGEAAYRFQPELRALAKYPNVAVKATGQMGYAEDAYPFRSFHEHLHRCFDAFGPERMFWGTDITRMPCSWRQCVTVFTEELPWLKGRDLELVMGEAVCNWVGWSRPA
;
A
#
# COMPACT_ATOMS: atom_id res chain seq x y z
N MET A 1 -4.92 -2.29 3.95
CA MET A 1 -5.83 -1.15 4.13
C MET A 1 -7.26 -1.68 4.32
N ALA A 2 -8.03 -1.03 5.19
CA ALA A 2 -9.38 -1.50 5.51
C ALA A 2 -10.34 -1.26 4.34
N VAL A 3 -10.92 -2.32 3.82
CA VAL A 3 -11.85 -2.28 2.68
C VAL A 3 -13.12 -3.05 3.04
N PRO A 4 -14.30 -2.46 2.86
CA PRO A 4 -15.56 -3.18 3.08
C PRO A 4 -15.69 -4.37 2.14
N PRO A 5 -16.19 -5.52 2.61
CA PRO A 5 -16.39 -6.68 1.76
C PRO A 5 -17.22 -6.36 0.51
N GLY A 6 -16.76 -6.84 -0.65
CA GLY A 6 -17.46 -6.65 -1.93
C GLY A 6 -17.40 -5.25 -2.53
N SER A 7 -16.70 -4.31 -1.90
CA SER A 7 -16.61 -2.92 -2.38
C SER A 7 -15.55 -2.79 -3.47
N LYS A 8 -15.80 -1.89 -4.43
CA LYS A 8 -14.85 -1.49 -5.48
C LYS A 8 -14.92 0.02 -5.69
N GLY A 9 -13.89 0.58 -6.34
CA GLY A 9 -13.81 2.00 -6.61
C GLY A 9 -13.82 2.83 -5.34
N GLU A 10 -14.44 4.00 -5.37
CA GLU A 10 -14.49 4.92 -4.23
C GLU A 10 -15.12 4.29 -2.99
N ALA A 11 -16.10 3.41 -3.14
CA ALA A 11 -16.75 2.73 -2.01
C ALA A 11 -15.77 1.85 -1.21
N ALA A 12 -14.71 1.35 -1.85
CA ALA A 12 -13.69 0.54 -1.18
C ALA A 12 -12.88 1.35 -0.15
N TYR A 13 -12.89 2.68 -0.25
CA TYR A 13 -12.06 3.56 0.58
C TYR A 13 -12.84 4.34 1.62
N ARG A 14 -14.12 4.04 1.84
CA ARG A 14 -14.97 4.80 2.75
C ARG A 14 -14.52 4.75 4.22
N PHE A 15 -13.75 3.73 4.62
CA PHE A 15 -13.20 3.61 5.98
C PHE A 15 -11.77 4.14 6.11
N GLN A 16 -11.26 4.77 5.08
CA GLN A 16 -9.90 5.33 5.08
C GLN A 16 -9.67 6.40 6.18
N PRO A 17 -10.62 7.31 6.47
CA PRO A 17 -10.41 8.27 7.54
C PRO A 17 -10.19 7.61 8.90
N GLU A 18 -10.96 6.57 9.22
CA GLU A 18 -10.82 5.81 10.46
C GLU A 18 -9.49 5.04 10.49
N LEU A 19 -9.10 4.46 9.36
CA LEU A 19 -7.82 3.78 9.23
C LEU A 19 -6.66 4.75 9.49
N ARG A 20 -6.68 5.92 8.85
CA ARG A 20 -5.62 6.92 9.03
C ARG A 20 -5.55 7.45 10.44
N ALA A 21 -6.67 7.51 11.15
CA ALA A 21 -6.68 7.93 12.55
C ALA A 21 -5.88 7.01 13.45
N LEU A 22 -5.69 5.74 13.06
CA LEU A 22 -4.86 4.78 13.80
C LEU A 22 -3.36 5.09 13.73
N ALA A 23 -2.94 5.94 12.80
CA ALA A 23 -1.54 6.31 12.63
C ALA A 23 -0.97 7.05 13.87
N LYS A 24 -1.82 7.62 14.70
CA LYS A 24 -1.40 8.23 15.98
C LYS A 24 -0.77 7.22 16.96
N TYR A 25 -1.06 5.93 16.77
CA TYR A 25 -0.49 4.89 17.63
C TYR A 25 0.80 4.36 17.00
N PRO A 26 1.97 4.54 17.64
CA PRO A 26 3.26 4.17 17.02
C PRO A 26 3.45 2.68 16.81
N ASN A 27 2.66 1.84 17.48
CA ASN A 27 2.71 0.38 17.35
C ASN A 27 1.73 -0.17 16.31
N VAL A 28 1.15 0.69 15.47
CA VAL A 28 0.25 0.29 14.38
C VAL A 28 0.91 0.61 13.04
N ALA A 29 0.94 -0.38 12.16
CA ALA A 29 1.40 -0.25 10.79
C ALA A 29 0.30 -0.69 9.81
N VAL A 30 0.40 -0.29 8.56
CA VAL A 30 -0.59 -0.61 7.52
C VAL A 30 0.06 -1.44 6.41
N LYS A 31 -0.66 -2.44 5.91
CA LYS A 31 -0.27 -3.18 4.72
C LYS A 31 -0.93 -2.54 3.49
N ALA A 32 -0.11 -2.14 2.52
CA ALA A 32 -0.56 -1.67 1.22
C ALA A 32 -0.68 -2.86 0.27
N THR A 33 -1.66 -3.72 0.53
CA THR A 33 -1.86 -4.98 -0.20
C THR A 33 -3.23 -4.99 -0.86
N GLY A 34 -3.34 -5.67 -2.01
CA GLY A 34 -4.61 -5.92 -2.66
C GLY A 34 -5.26 -4.72 -3.34
N GLN A 35 -4.57 -3.60 -3.44
CA GLN A 35 -5.17 -2.32 -3.88
C GLN A 35 -5.71 -2.40 -5.30
N MET A 36 -4.98 -3.03 -6.21
CA MET A 36 -5.38 -3.15 -7.61
C MET A 36 -6.67 -3.96 -7.77
N GLY A 37 -6.94 -4.86 -6.84
CA GLY A 37 -8.16 -5.66 -6.85
C GLY A 37 -9.45 -4.86 -6.59
N TYR A 38 -9.32 -3.65 -6.06
CA TYR A 38 -10.46 -2.76 -5.78
C TYR A 38 -10.60 -1.65 -6.81
N ALA A 39 -9.62 -1.48 -7.68
CA ALA A 39 -9.66 -0.47 -8.73
C ALA A 39 -10.64 -0.87 -9.84
N GLU A 40 -11.32 0.12 -10.40
CA GLU A 40 -12.21 -0.07 -11.54
C GLU A 40 -11.56 0.32 -12.86
N ASP A 41 -10.39 0.95 -12.81
CA ASP A 41 -9.60 1.38 -13.96
C ASP A 41 -8.48 0.38 -14.28
N ALA A 42 -7.91 0.52 -15.49
CA ALA A 42 -6.81 -0.30 -15.95
C ALA A 42 -5.47 0.20 -15.38
N TYR A 43 -4.42 -0.67 -15.53
CA TYR A 43 -3.05 -0.29 -15.18
C TYR A 43 -2.68 1.08 -15.78
N PRO A 44 -2.07 1.99 -15.03
CA PRO A 44 -1.50 1.80 -13.68
C PRO A 44 -2.46 2.06 -12.50
N PHE A 45 -3.75 1.89 -12.68
CA PHE A 45 -4.75 1.98 -11.61
C PHE A 45 -4.72 3.31 -10.85
N ARG A 46 -4.76 4.41 -11.57
CA ARG A 46 -4.60 5.76 -11.00
C ARG A 46 -5.63 6.11 -9.94
N SER A 47 -6.81 5.49 -10.00
CA SER A 47 -7.91 5.76 -9.08
C SER A 47 -7.56 5.48 -7.60
N PHE A 48 -6.61 4.58 -7.31
CA PHE A 48 -6.24 4.32 -5.92
C PHE A 48 -5.01 5.11 -5.45
N HIS A 49 -4.28 5.75 -6.36
CA HIS A 49 -3.00 6.41 -6.03
C HIS A 49 -3.14 7.48 -4.95
N GLU A 50 -4.16 8.29 -5.01
CA GLU A 50 -4.38 9.34 -4.01
C GLU A 50 -4.74 8.75 -2.64
N HIS A 51 -5.57 7.73 -2.62
CA HIS A 51 -5.93 7.04 -1.38
C HIS A 51 -4.70 6.41 -0.72
N LEU A 52 -3.83 5.81 -1.51
CA LEU A 52 -2.57 5.26 -1.04
C LEU A 52 -1.64 6.36 -0.51
N HIS A 53 -1.55 7.48 -1.23
CA HIS A 53 -0.72 8.62 -0.83
C HIS A 53 -1.16 9.19 0.52
N ARG A 54 -2.46 9.34 0.75
CA ARG A 54 -3.00 9.80 2.03
C ARG A 54 -2.64 8.84 3.18
N CYS A 55 -2.68 7.54 2.94
CA CYS A 55 -2.21 6.55 3.91
C CYS A 55 -0.73 6.68 4.18
N PHE A 56 0.07 6.85 3.13
CA PHE A 56 1.51 7.07 3.25
C PHE A 56 1.81 8.32 4.10
N ASP A 57 1.12 9.42 3.84
CA ASP A 57 1.28 10.66 4.61
C ASP A 57 0.95 10.46 6.09
N ALA A 58 -0.04 9.63 6.39
CA ALA A 58 -0.44 9.36 7.77
C ALA A 58 0.52 8.44 8.50
N PHE A 59 0.92 7.32 7.90
CA PHE A 59 1.72 6.29 8.56
C PHE A 59 3.23 6.45 8.36
N GLY A 60 3.64 7.04 7.24
CA GLY A 60 5.03 7.16 6.85
C GLY A 60 5.62 5.87 6.25
N PRO A 61 6.83 5.96 5.68
CA PRO A 61 7.43 4.82 4.97
C PRO A 61 7.87 3.68 5.91
N GLU A 62 8.07 3.96 7.19
CA GLU A 62 8.50 2.95 8.16
C GLU A 62 7.36 2.09 8.67
N ARG A 63 6.11 2.51 8.44
CA ARG A 63 4.91 1.83 8.93
C ARG A 63 3.90 1.54 7.82
N MET A 64 4.33 1.50 6.57
CA MET A 64 3.53 1.08 5.42
C MET A 64 4.29 0.01 4.65
N PHE A 65 3.66 -1.16 4.44
CA PHE A 65 4.32 -2.33 3.86
C PHE A 65 3.64 -2.75 2.57
N TRP A 66 4.41 -2.81 1.49
CA TRP A 66 3.95 -3.35 0.22
C TRP A 66 3.66 -4.84 0.33
N GLY A 67 2.65 -5.29 -0.38
CA GLY A 67 2.32 -6.68 -0.59
C GLY A 67 1.33 -6.82 -1.73
N THR A 68 1.02 -8.05 -2.16
CA THR A 68 0.20 -8.23 -3.36
C THR A 68 -1.18 -8.81 -3.08
N ASP A 69 -1.29 -9.85 -2.27
CA ASP A 69 -2.50 -10.68 -2.24
C ASP A 69 -2.79 -11.20 -3.66
N ILE A 70 -1.76 -11.82 -4.26
CA ILE A 70 -1.66 -12.09 -5.72
C ILE A 70 -2.86 -12.83 -6.31
N THR A 71 -3.52 -13.70 -5.53
CA THR A 71 -4.67 -14.48 -6.00
C THR A 71 -5.88 -13.61 -6.33
N ARG A 72 -5.91 -12.37 -5.87
CA ARG A 72 -7.00 -11.40 -6.10
C ARG A 72 -6.65 -10.31 -7.09
N MET A 73 -5.43 -10.33 -7.65
CA MET A 73 -4.96 -9.26 -8.50
C MET A 73 -5.48 -9.39 -9.93
N PRO A 74 -5.97 -8.30 -10.53
CA PRO A 74 -6.36 -8.26 -11.93
C PRO A 74 -5.18 -8.04 -12.88
N CYS A 75 -3.95 -8.18 -12.40
CA CYS A 75 -2.74 -7.86 -13.13
C CYS A 75 -1.63 -8.84 -12.79
N SER A 76 -0.53 -8.78 -13.55
CA SER A 76 0.63 -9.63 -13.32
C SER A 76 1.37 -9.27 -12.04
N TRP A 77 2.20 -10.22 -11.55
CA TRP A 77 3.14 -9.95 -10.45
C TRP A 77 4.02 -8.74 -10.75
N ARG A 78 4.56 -8.68 -11.98
CA ARG A 78 5.39 -7.56 -12.40
C ARG A 78 4.67 -6.22 -12.23
N GLN A 79 3.41 -6.15 -12.64
CA GLN A 79 2.62 -4.93 -12.51
C GLN A 79 2.32 -4.58 -11.05
N CYS A 80 2.17 -5.56 -10.17
CA CYS A 80 2.07 -5.31 -8.73
C CYS A 80 3.31 -4.60 -8.18
N VAL A 81 4.49 -4.92 -8.72
CA VAL A 81 5.75 -4.26 -8.35
C VAL A 81 5.85 -2.89 -9.01
N THR A 82 5.65 -2.83 -10.33
CA THR A 82 5.92 -1.60 -11.10
C THR A 82 4.96 -0.45 -10.78
N VAL A 83 3.74 -0.73 -10.34
CA VAL A 83 2.85 0.32 -9.84
C VAL A 83 3.54 1.12 -8.73
N PHE A 84 4.19 0.43 -7.80
CA PHE A 84 4.87 1.10 -6.68
C PHE A 84 6.22 1.69 -7.07
N THR A 85 6.98 0.99 -7.91
CA THR A 85 8.35 1.40 -8.25
C THR A 85 8.44 2.44 -9.36
N GLU A 86 7.45 2.53 -10.24
CA GLU A 86 7.50 3.36 -11.44
C GLU A 86 6.37 4.39 -11.56
N GLU A 87 5.21 4.13 -10.95
CA GLU A 87 4.00 4.91 -11.23
C GLU A 87 3.59 5.88 -10.13
N LEU A 88 4.27 5.85 -8.99
CA LEU A 88 3.98 6.72 -7.85
C LEU A 88 5.10 7.75 -7.69
N PRO A 89 4.95 8.98 -8.21
CA PRO A 89 6.04 9.96 -8.20
C PRO A 89 6.44 10.42 -6.80
N TRP A 90 5.56 10.29 -5.83
CA TRP A 90 5.83 10.63 -4.43
C TRP A 90 6.56 9.51 -3.67
N LEU A 91 6.64 8.29 -4.22
CA LEU A 91 7.30 7.15 -3.58
C LEU A 91 8.60 6.82 -4.33
N LYS A 92 9.73 7.27 -3.80
CA LYS A 92 11.04 7.12 -4.45
C LYS A 92 12.16 7.10 -3.41
N GLY A 93 13.36 6.71 -3.85
CA GLY A 93 14.54 6.74 -3.01
C GLY A 93 14.39 5.88 -1.76
N ARG A 94 14.79 6.40 -0.62
CA ARG A 94 14.74 5.69 0.65
C ARG A 94 13.34 5.27 1.06
N ASP A 95 12.34 6.09 0.80
CA ASP A 95 10.95 5.79 1.12
C ASP A 95 10.47 4.56 0.35
N LEU A 96 10.83 4.46 -0.93
CA LEU A 96 10.50 3.30 -1.75
C LEU A 96 11.16 2.03 -1.22
N GLU A 97 12.43 2.07 -0.85
CA GLU A 97 13.14 0.92 -0.27
C GLU A 97 12.46 0.42 1.00
N LEU A 98 12.06 1.34 1.86
CA LEU A 98 11.36 1.02 3.11
C LEU A 98 10.03 0.34 2.83
N VAL A 99 9.18 0.97 2.03
CA VAL A 99 7.83 0.45 1.73
C VAL A 99 7.90 -0.91 1.04
N MET A 100 8.84 -1.11 0.11
CA MET A 100 8.92 -2.33 -0.68
C MET A 100 9.46 -3.55 0.09
N GLY A 101 10.09 -3.35 1.26
CA GLY A 101 10.54 -4.53 2.02
C GLY A 101 11.31 -4.24 3.30
N GLU A 102 12.09 -3.17 3.34
CA GLU A 102 12.96 -2.92 4.50
C GLU A 102 12.17 -2.61 5.78
N ALA A 103 11.09 -1.84 5.65
CA ALA A 103 10.28 -1.44 6.80
C ALA A 103 9.64 -2.65 7.49
N VAL A 104 9.13 -3.62 6.73
CA VAL A 104 8.53 -4.82 7.35
C VAL A 104 9.59 -5.68 8.03
N CYS A 105 10.80 -5.77 7.46
CA CYS A 105 11.90 -6.48 8.11
C CYS A 105 12.26 -5.84 9.45
N ASN A 106 12.34 -4.51 9.48
CA ASN A 106 12.58 -3.77 10.72
C ASN A 106 11.46 -3.98 11.75
N TRP A 107 10.21 -3.98 11.27
CA TRP A 107 9.03 -4.11 12.13
C TRP A 107 8.99 -5.47 12.85
N VAL A 108 9.33 -6.55 12.15
CA VAL A 108 9.27 -7.91 12.70
C VAL A 108 10.63 -8.41 13.21
N GLY A 109 11.69 -7.60 13.10
CA GLY A 109 13.01 -7.96 13.57
C GLY A 109 13.73 -8.98 12.70
N TRP A 110 13.44 -9.02 11.39
CA TRP A 110 14.13 -9.91 10.46
C TRP A 110 15.41 -9.28 9.94
N SER A 111 16.47 -10.10 9.90
CA SER A 111 17.69 -9.73 9.18
C SER A 111 17.45 -9.83 7.68
N ARG A 112 17.87 -8.77 6.97
CA ARG A 112 17.77 -8.78 5.51
C ARG A 112 18.84 -9.70 4.90
N PRO A 113 18.55 -10.37 3.79
CA PRO A 113 19.57 -11.09 3.04
C PRO A 113 20.69 -10.15 2.62
N ALA A 114 21.91 -10.67 2.63
CA ALA A 114 23.09 -9.93 2.20
C ALA A 114 23.06 -9.65 0.68
#